data_b0ca59a974d66d93755676f0c421f1e2
#
_entry.id   b0ca59a974d66d93755676f0c421f1e2
#
_cell.length_a   1.000
_cell.length_b   1.000
_cell.length_c   1.000
_cell.angle_alpha   90.00
_cell.angle_beta   90.00
_cell.angle_gamma   90.00
#
_symmetry.space_group_name_H-M   'P 1'
#
loop_
_entity.id
_entity.type
_entity.pdbx_description
1 polymer ?
#
loop_
_entity_poly.entity_id
_entity_poly.type
_entity_poly.pdbx_seq_one_letter_code
_entity_poly.pdbx_strand_id
1 'polypeptide(L)'
;MKNFIRIFAALLFCSGAHAQQVLRMGSIVAPASVQAQAMDRFADSVKKKNVGVDIRSFHGSQLGGGPDQVRNVQLGVQDMFMDGMTFLSDFSDDMRMAETPFTFASREHFEKWLQSASFKKIQEELIAKGNQRIINLGVSWRRGPMRVLVAKRPVLTLEEFGNLRLRAWQSEVITRFYGKPGLGATAIVIPLGDVYVGMRQGVVDAVTLPFDLVQPMKFHEVGSHIMLWDEYWQVLPMNISEKKWQALNDAQRRALTESVDEAGNWYNEQLAASVEKWKAELVKAGATIHNVNRAPFVQRIAERNRQWQKEGYWRAGLIDEIEKLR
;
A
#
# COMPACT_ATOMS: atom_id res chain seq x y z
N MET A 1 -24.39 -37.56 -69.90
CA MET A 1 -23.93 -37.94 -68.57
C MET A 1 -23.27 -36.72 -67.93
N LYS A 2 -23.97 -36.01 -67.05
CA LYS A 2 -23.55 -34.73 -66.47
C LYS A 2 -23.04 -34.98 -65.04
N ASN A 3 -21.74 -34.80 -64.80
CA ASN A 3 -21.16 -34.92 -63.46
C ASN A 3 -21.40 -33.65 -62.68
N PHE A 4 -22.17 -33.72 -61.60
CA PHE A 4 -22.33 -32.67 -60.61
C PHE A 4 -21.22 -32.76 -59.55
N ILE A 5 -20.27 -31.83 -59.60
CA ILE A 5 -19.29 -31.64 -58.52
C ILE A 5 -19.96 -30.79 -57.45
N ARG A 6 -20.24 -31.36 -56.25
CA ARG A 6 -20.66 -30.64 -55.07
C ARG A 6 -19.43 -30.13 -54.30
N ILE A 7 -19.18 -28.83 -54.40
CA ILE A 7 -18.18 -28.14 -53.57
C ILE A 7 -18.79 -27.94 -52.18
N PHE A 8 -18.29 -28.64 -51.18
CA PHE A 8 -18.66 -28.49 -49.79
C PHE A 8 -17.76 -27.38 -49.19
N ALA A 9 -18.29 -26.12 -49.07
CA ALA A 9 -17.59 -25.04 -48.43
C ALA A 9 -17.60 -25.28 -46.90
N ALA A 10 -16.49 -25.78 -46.37
CA ALA A 10 -16.27 -25.86 -44.95
C ALA A 10 -15.99 -24.46 -44.40
N LEU A 11 -16.97 -23.84 -43.78
CA LEU A 11 -16.81 -22.60 -42.96
C LEU A 11 -15.97 -22.98 -41.73
N LEU A 12 -14.66 -22.75 -41.82
CA LEU A 12 -13.77 -22.73 -40.66
C LEU A 12 -14.18 -21.55 -39.78
N PHE A 13 -15.01 -21.80 -38.77
CA PHE A 13 -15.14 -20.95 -37.61
C PHE A 13 -13.78 -20.97 -36.88
N CYS A 14 -12.88 -20.06 -37.22
CA CYS A 14 -11.76 -19.70 -36.36
C CYS A 14 -12.36 -19.07 -35.11
N SER A 15 -12.74 -19.91 -34.14
CA SER A 15 -12.88 -19.46 -32.75
C SER A 15 -11.52 -18.94 -32.37
N GLY A 16 -11.35 -17.62 -32.37
CA GLY A 16 -10.13 -16.99 -31.90
C GLY A 16 -9.95 -17.42 -30.43
N ALA A 17 -9.12 -18.42 -30.22
CA ALA A 17 -8.59 -18.74 -28.90
C ALA A 17 -7.79 -17.49 -28.47
N HIS A 18 -8.44 -16.54 -27.80
CA HIS A 18 -7.71 -15.48 -27.15
C HIS A 18 -6.81 -16.16 -26.11
N ALA A 19 -5.51 -16.16 -26.38
CA ALA A 19 -4.54 -16.66 -25.40
C ALA A 19 -4.81 -15.98 -24.07
N GLN A 20 -5.08 -16.78 -23.04
CA GLN A 20 -5.35 -16.27 -21.70
C GLN A 20 -4.15 -15.45 -21.23
N GLN A 21 -4.37 -14.15 -21.00
CA GLN A 21 -3.32 -13.27 -20.53
C GLN A 21 -3.16 -13.43 -19.01
N VAL A 22 -1.97 -13.80 -18.55
CA VAL A 22 -1.66 -13.92 -17.13
C VAL A 22 -0.90 -12.69 -16.65
N LEU A 23 -1.47 -11.96 -15.69
CA LEU A 23 -0.85 -10.80 -15.04
C LEU A 23 -0.15 -11.27 -13.75
N ARG A 24 1.09 -10.86 -13.56
CA ARG A 24 1.89 -11.15 -12.35
C ARG A 24 1.70 -10.03 -11.34
N MET A 25 1.07 -10.34 -10.20
CA MET A 25 0.77 -9.40 -9.12
C MET A 25 1.62 -9.72 -7.90
N GLY A 26 2.37 -8.73 -7.39
CA GLY A 26 3.23 -8.91 -6.22
C GLY A 26 2.83 -8.09 -5.01
N SER A 27 3.24 -8.57 -3.83
CA SER A 27 3.19 -7.83 -2.56
C SER A 27 4.34 -8.22 -1.63
N ILE A 28 4.61 -7.37 -0.62
CA ILE A 28 5.68 -7.63 0.36
C ILE A 28 5.16 -8.25 1.67
N VAL A 29 3.84 -8.32 1.86
CA VAL A 29 3.24 -8.81 3.11
C VAL A 29 3.20 -10.34 3.15
N ALA A 30 3.17 -10.89 4.37
CA ALA A 30 3.10 -12.33 4.58
C ALA A 30 1.83 -12.93 3.93
N PRO A 31 1.90 -14.15 3.35
CA PRO A 31 0.76 -14.81 2.73
C PRO A 31 -0.46 -14.99 3.66
N ALA A 32 -0.22 -15.11 4.97
CA ALA A 32 -1.28 -15.25 5.97
C ALA A 32 -2.00 -13.93 6.32
N SER A 33 -1.52 -12.78 5.81
CA SER A 33 -2.15 -11.49 6.08
C SER A 33 -3.50 -11.35 5.37
N VAL A 34 -4.41 -10.57 5.96
CA VAL A 34 -5.72 -10.25 5.34
C VAL A 34 -5.52 -9.56 4.00
N GLN A 35 -4.48 -8.71 3.87
CA GLN A 35 -4.13 -8.08 2.59
C GLN A 35 -3.82 -9.11 1.51
N ALA A 36 -2.98 -10.12 1.80
CA ALA A 36 -2.65 -11.16 0.82
C ALA A 36 -3.89 -11.97 0.42
N GLN A 37 -4.72 -12.37 1.41
CA GLN A 37 -5.98 -13.08 1.14
C GLN A 37 -6.95 -12.26 0.27
N ALA A 38 -7.04 -10.94 0.50
CA ALA A 38 -7.86 -10.06 -0.32
C ALA A 38 -7.32 -9.93 -1.75
N MET A 39 -6.00 -9.90 -1.92
CA MET A 39 -5.37 -9.90 -3.25
C MET A 39 -5.64 -11.21 -4.00
N ASP A 40 -5.61 -12.35 -3.32
CA ASP A 40 -5.98 -13.64 -3.92
C ASP A 40 -7.47 -13.67 -4.30
N ARG A 41 -8.34 -13.10 -3.44
CA ARG A 41 -9.77 -12.93 -3.76
C ARG A 41 -10.00 -12.03 -4.98
N PHE A 42 -9.20 -10.98 -5.15
CA PHE A 42 -9.22 -10.17 -6.37
C PHE A 42 -8.87 -11.02 -7.60
N ALA A 43 -7.80 -11.81 -7.54
CA ALA A 43 -7.41 -12.68 -8.63
C ALA A 43 -8.52 -13.71 -8.98
N ASP A 44 -9.13 -14.32 -7.97
CA ASP A 44 -10.23 -15.26 -8.14
C ASP A 44 -11.48 -14.61 -8.74
N SER A 45 -11.81 -13.35 -8.35
CA SER A 45 -12.94 -12.60 -8.91
C SER A 45 -12.71 -12.32 -10.40
N VAL A 46 -11.51 -11.85 -10.79
CA VAL A 46 -11.17 -11.62 -12.20
C VAL A 46 -11.31 -12.92 -13.02
N LYS A 47 -10.78 -14.03 -12.52
CA LYS A 47 -10.86 -15.33 -13.16
C LYS A 47 -12.31 -15.77 -13.39
N LYS A 48 -13.19 -15.57 -12.40
CA LYS A 48 -14.63 -15.91 -12.49
C LYS A 48 -15.37 -15.10 -13.56
N LYS A 49 -14.93 -13.88 -13.85
CA LYS A 49 -15.52 -13.02 -14.89
C LYS A 49 -15.19 -13.51 -16.32
N ASN A 50 -14.24 -14.42 -16.46
CA ASN A 50 -13.89 -15.15 -17.70
C ASN A 50 -13.69 -14.22 -18.93
N VAL A 51 -12.93 -13.15 -18.73
CA VAL A 51 -12.65 -12.14 -19.78
C VAL A 51 -11.32 -12.39 -20.51
N GLY A 52 -10.73 -13.58 -20.37
CA GLY A 52 -9.43 -13.93 -20.99
C GLY A 52 -8.22 -13.34 -20.26
N VAL A 53 -8.40 -12.90 -19.00
CA VAL A 53 -7.32 -12.44 -18.10
C VAL A 53 -7.34 -13.28 -16.83
N ASP A 54 -6.17 -13.75 -16.42
CA ASP A 54 -5.91 -14.34 -15.11
C ASP A 54 -4.88 -13.50 -14.36
N ILE A 55 -4.87 -13.61 -13.02
CA ILE A 55 -3.88 -12.98 -12.17
C ILE A 55 -3.17 -14.07 -11.36
N ARG A 56 -1.84 -14.02 -11.34
CA ARG A 56 -1.01 -14.86 -10.48
C ARG A 56 -0.39 -14.01 -9.38
N SER A 57 -0.75 -14.31 -8.13
CA SER A 57 -0.27 -13.62 -6.93
C SER A 57 1.10 -14.15 -6.48
N PHE A 58 1.94 -13.24 -5.98
CA PHE A 58 3.24 -13.50 -5.38
C PHE A 58 3.37 -12.65 -4.11
N HIS A 59 3.28 -13.28 -2.94
CA HIS A 59 3.33 -12.60 -1.64
C HIS A 59 4.70 -12.73 -0.97
N GLY A 60 4.91 -12.04 0.15
CA GLY A 60 6.11 -12.18 0.97
C GLY A 60 7.41 -11.80 0.25
N SER A 61 7.35 -10.77 -0.60
CA SER A 61 8.53 -10.30 -1.36
C SER A 61 9.13 -11.31 -2.34
N GLN A 62 8.36 -12.28 -2.84
CA GLN A 62 8.85 -13.27 -3.82
C GLN A 62 9.34 -12.64 -5.13
N LEU A 63 8.88 -11.43 -5.46
CA LEU A 63 9.30 -10.67 -6.64
C LEU A 63 10.27 -9.52 -6.30
N GLY A 64 10.86 -9.52 -5.09
CA GLY A 64 11.73 -8.47 -4.58
C GLY A 64 11.06 -7.59 -3.53
N GLY A 65 11.81 -6.62 -2.97
CA GLY A 65 11.30 -5.60 -2.06
C GLY A 65 10.33 -4.62 -2.74
N GLY A 66 9.75 -3.70 -1.97
CA GLY A 66 8.81 -2.71 -2.52
C GLY A 66 9.37 -1.90 -3.68
N PRO A 67 10.55 -1.25 -3.54
CA PRO A 67 11.18 -0.50 -4.63
C PRO A 67 11.48 -1.36 -5.87
N ASP A 68 11.94 -2.62 -5.66
CA ASP A 68 12.22 -3.53 -6.76
C ASP A 68 10.94 -3.84 -7.56
N GLN A 69 9.85 -4.11 -6.85
CA GLN A 69 8.57 -4.43 -7.49
C GLN A 69 7.98 -3.23 -8.24
N VAL A 70 8.06 -2.02 -7.67
CA VAL A 70 7.65 -0.78 -8.35
C VAL A 70 8.47 -0.58 -9.64
N ARG A 71 9.79 -0.78 -9.57
CA ARG A 71 10.65 -0.70 -10.75
C ARG A 71 10.34 -1.80 -11.78
N ASN A 72 10.05 -3.00 -11.32
CA ASN A 72 9.67 -4.12 -12.20
C ASN A 72 8.34 -3.82 -12.95
N VAL A 73 7.37 -3.17 -12.28
CA VAL A 73 6.13 -2.71 -12.93
C VAL A 73 6.42 -1.60 -13.95
N GLN A 74 7.28 -0.63 -13.61
CA GLN A 74 7.71 0.42 -14.53
C GLN A 74 8.33 -0.16 -15.81
N LEU A 75 9.19 -1.17 -15.66
CA LEU A 75 9.89 -1.81 -16.78
C LEU A 75 9.02 -2.84 -17.53
N GLY A 76 7.83 -3.19 -17.02
CA GLY A 76 6.95 -4.21 -17.58
C GLY A 76 7.42 -5.65 -17.36
N VAL A 77 8.38 -5.88 -16.44
CA VAL A 77 8.86 -7.21 -16.02
C VAL A 77 7.84 -7.85 -15.07
N GLN A 78 7.16 -7.05 -14.27
CA GLN A 78 6.02 -7.39 -13.42
C GLN A 78 4.82 -6.57 -13.89
N ASP A 79 3.60 -7.09 -13.75
CA ASP A 79 2.43 -6.42 -14.28
C ASP A 79 1.73 -5.56 -13.22
N MET A 80 1.66 -6.01 -11.97
CA MET A 80 0.89 -5.38 -10.89
C MET A 80 1.64 -5.46 -9.56
N PHE A 81 1.46 -4.44 -8.71
CA PHE A 81 1.98 -4.38 -7.34
C PHE A 81 0.99 -3.68 -6.42
N MET A 82 0.88 -4.13 -5.17
CA MET A 82 0.06 -3.47 -4.15
C MET A 82 0.81 -3.36 -2.84
N ASP A 83 1.12 -2.13 -2.44
CA ASP A 83 1.56 -1.76 -1.09
C ASP A 83 1.41 -0.24 -0.87
N GLY A 84 2.12 0.36 0.10
CA GLY A 84 2.04 1.78 0.45
C GLY A 84 2.35 2.74 -0.69
N MET A 85 1.71 3.90 -0.67
CA MET A 85 1.85 4.93 -1.71
C MET A 85 3.25 5.54 -1.77
N THR A 86 4.01 5.55 -0.67
CA THR A 86 5.37 6.10 -0.64
C THR A 86 6.35 5.38 -1.55
N PHE A 87 6.09 4.13 -1.94
CA PHE A 87 6.90 3.44 -2.95
C PHE A 87 6.76 4.06 -4.36
N LEU A 88 5.76 4.91 -4.57
CA LEU A 88 5.52 5.61 -5.83
C LEU A 88 6.08 7.05 -5.84
N SER A 89 6.67 7.51 -4.73
CA SER A 89 7.10 8.90 -4.56
C SER A 89 8.24 9.33 -5.49
N ASP A 90 8.99 8.38 -6.07
CA ASP A 90 10.01 8.68 -7.08
C ASP A 90 9.45 9.21 -8.39
N PHE A 91 8.15 9.01 -8.64
CA PHE A 91 7.47 9.45 -9.85
C PHE A 91 6.70 10.77 -9.67
N SER A 92 6.42 11.16 -8.43
CA SER A 92 5.75 12.42 -8.10
C SER A 92 6.15 12.88 -6.70
N ASP A 93 6.71 14.08 -6.61
CA ASP A 93 7.07 14.67 -5.31
C ASP A 93 5.85 14.87 -4.41
N ASP A 94 4.71 15.20 -5.00
CA ASP A 94 3.45 15.40 -4.27
C ASP A 94 2.89 14.08 -3.69
N MET A 95 3.26 12.91 -4.25
CA MET A 95 2.90 11.60 -3.70
C MET A 95 3.45 11.39 -2.28
N ARG A 96 4.56 12.04 -1.92
CA ARG A 96 5.14 12.01 -0.57
C ARG A 96 4.13 12.40 0.51
N MET A 97 3.15 13.25 0.16
CA MET A 97 2.11 13.71 1.07
C MET A 97 1.16 12.60 1.51
N ALA A 98 0.95 11.56 0.69
CA ALA A 98 0.00 10.48 0.96
C ALA A 98 0.27 9.73 2.27
N GLU A 99 1.53 9.59 2.66
CA GLU A 99 1.93 8.89 3.88
C GLU A 99 2.77 9.79 4.80
N THR A 100 2.58 11.11 4.70
CA THR A 100 3.16 12.07 5.64
C THR A 100 2.41 11.98 6.97
N PRO A 101 3.11 11.61 8.07
CA PRO A 101 2.47 11.47 9.38
C PRO A 101 1.70 12.71 9.81
N PHE A 102 0.56 12.51 10.44
CA PHE A 102 -0.27 13.56 11.10
C PHE A 102 -0.71 14.73 10.21
N THR A 103 -0.71 14.55 8.88
CA THR A 103 -1.10 15.62 7.93
C THR A 103 -2.60 15.73 7.77
N PHE A 104 -3.29 14.61 7.65
CA PHE A 104 -4.73 14.56 7.47
C PHE A 104 -5.45 14.46 8.81
N ALA A 105 -6.45 15.31 9.03
CA ALA A 105 -7.20 15.40 10.28
C ALA A 105 -8.08 14.16 10.53
N SER A 106 -8.60 13.56 9.46
CA SER A 106 -9.46 12.37 9.51
C SER A 106 -9.29 11.52 8.26
N ARG A 107 -9.88 10.32 8.26
CA ARG A 107 -9.97 9.46 7.10
C ARG A 107 -10.72 10.14 5.95
N GLU A 108 -11.85 10.77 6.24
CA GLU A 108 -12.63 11.50 5.24
C GLU A 108 -11.83 12.62 4.58
N HIS A 109 -11.04 13.36 5.37
CA HIS A 109 -10.15 14.39 4.85
C HIS A 109 -9.13 13.80 3.87
N PHE A 110 -8.52 12.66 4.20
CA PHE A 110 -7.61 11.94 3.31
C PHE A 110 -8.30 11.44 2.04
N GLU A 111 -9.48 10.84 2.17
CA GLU A 111 -10.25 10.31 1.04
C GLU A 111 -10.73 11.43 0.10
N LYS A 112 -11.13 12.60 0.62
CA LYS A 112 -11.41 13.78 -0.22
C LYS A 112 -10.18 14.21 -1.02
N TRP A 113 -8.99 14.17 -0.42
CA TRP A 113 -7.77 14.49 -1.15
C TRP A 113 -7.47 13.49 -2.26
N LEU A 114 -7.65 12.19 -2.03
CA LEU A 114 -7.49 11.16 -3.06
C LEU A 114 -8.42 11.36 -4.28
N GLN A 115 -9.55 12.04 -4.08
CA GLN A 115 -10.53 12.36 -5.14
C GLN A 115 -10.34 13.76 -5.73
N SER A 116 -9.38 14.53 -5.23
CA SER A 116 -9.16 15.92 -5.63
C SER A 116 -8.41 16.06 -6.98
N ALA A 117 -8.48 17.27 -7.53
CA ALA A 117 -7.70 17.64 -8.71
C ALA A 117 -6.19 17.55 -8.46
N SER A 118 -5.73 17.79 -7.21
CA SER A 118 -4.32 17.62 -6.80
C SER A 118 -3.87 16.18 -6.98
N PHE A 119 -4.66 15.22 -6.49
CA PHE A 119 -4.29 13.81 -6.60
C PHE A 119 -4.39 13.29 -8.02
N LYS A 120 -5.31 13.81 -8.82
CA LYS A 120 -5.38 13.50 -10.25
C LYS A 120 -4.08 13.85 -10.99
N LYS A 121 -3.46 15.00 -10.68
CA LYS A 121 -2.15 15.36 -11.25
C LYS A 121 -1.05 14.36 -10.84
N ILE A 122 -1.06 13.90 -9.59
CA ILE A 122 -0.13 12.86 -9.12
C ILE A 122 -0.29 11.59 -9.96
N GLN A 123 -1.53 11.16 -10.25
CA GLN A 123 -1.77 9.99 -11.10
C GLN A 123 -1.28 10.20 -12.54
N GLU A 124 -1.46 11.38 -13.10
CA GLU A 124 -0.93 11.76 -14.44
C GLU A 124 0.61 11.66 -14.45
N GLU A 125 1.28 12.10 -13.38
CA GLU A 125 2.73 11.96 -13.23
C GLU A 125 3.19 10.51 -13.08
N LEU A 126 2.45 9.68 -12.33
CA LEU A 126 2.74 8.24 -12.21
C LEU A 126 2.68 7.55 -13.58
N ILE A 127 1.71 7.91 -14.41
CA ILE A 127 1.58 7.37 -15.76
C ILE A 127 2.76 7.85 -16.62
N ALA A 128 3.02 9.14 -16.63
CA ALA A 128 3.99 9.75 -17.54
C ALA A 128 5.45 9.37 -17.20
N LYS A 129 5.81 9.35 -15.90
CA LYS A 129 7.18 9.11 -15.43
C LYS A 129 7.41 7.66 -14.98
N GLY A 130 6.37 7.04 -14.41
CA GLY A 130 6.44 5.71 -13.78
C GLY A 130 5.93 4.58 -14.67
N ASN A 131 5.28 4.86 -15.80
CA ASN A 131 4.57 3.84 -16.59
C ASN A 131 3.64 2.99 -15.70
N GLN A 132 2.99 3.62 -14.71
CA GLN A 132 2.13 2.95 -13.73
C GLN A 132 0.82 3.70 -13.59
N ARG A 133 -0.25 2.94 -13.43
CA ARG A 133 -1.61 3.41 -13.17
C ARG A 133 -2.14 2.79 -11.89
N ILE A 134 -2.77 3.58 -11.04
CA ILE A 134 -3.55 3.08 -9.91
C ILE A 134 -4.99 2.83 -10.41
N ILE A 135 -5.54 1.64 -10.14
CA ILE A 135 -6.85 1.22 -10.65
C ILE A 135 -7.96 1.15 -9.60
N ASN A 136 -7.68 1.48 -8.33
CA ASN A 136 -8.61 1.32 -7.20
C ASN A 136 -8.73 2.56 -6.29
N LEU A 137 -8.68 3.77 -6.81
CA LEU A 137 -8.77 5.00 -5.99
C LEU A 137 -10.19 5.34 -5.50
N GLY A 138 -10.95 4.30 -5.17
CA GLY A 138 -12.15 4.45 -4.39
C GLY A 138 -11.89 4.42 -2.88
N VAL A 139 -12.92 4.19 -2.08
CA VAL A 139 -12.84 4.01 -0.61
C VAL A 139 -12.55 2.56 -0.20
N SER A 140 -12.27 1.68 -1.15
CA SER A 140 -11.84 0.31 -0.94
C SER A 140 -10.35 0.23 -0.57
N TRP A 141 -9.92 -0.89 0.02
CA TRP A 141 -8.54 -1.14 0.43
C TRP A 141 -7.97 -0.15 1.47
N ARG A 142 -8.79 0.24 2.44
CA ARG A 142 -8.36 1.03 3.60
C ARG A 142 -7.40 0.23 4.46
N ARG A 143 -6.11 0.51 4.39
CA ARG A 143 -5.09 -0.26 5.11
C ARG A 143 -5.18 -0.03 6.59
N GLY A 144 -5.45 -1.11 7.32
CA GLY A 144 -5.56 -1.12 8.78
C GLY A 144 -6.75 -0.34 9.32
N PRO A 145 -7.29 -0.75 10.47
CA PRO A 145 -8.18 0.11 11.23
C PRO A 145 -7.39 1.24 11.87
N MET A 146 -6.10 1.01 12.14
CA MET A 146 -5.14 1.93 12.75
C MET A 146 -3.72 1.50 12.44
N ARG A 147 -2.79 2.43 12.61
CA ARG A 147 -1.35 2.15 12.63
C ARG A 147 -0.84 2.17 14.05
N VAL A 148 0.19 1.36 14.31
CA VAL A 148 0.77 1.20 15.64
C VAL A 148 2.29 1.29 15.59
N LEU A 149 2.88 1.69 16.71
CA LEU A 149 4.29 1.53 16.98
C LEU A 149 4.45 0.30 17.90
N VAL A 150 5.18 -0.71 17.43
CA VAL A 150 5.56 -1.87 18.22
C VAL A 150 7.00 -1.69 18.69
N ALA A 151 7.23 -1.79 20.01
CA ALA A 151 8.54 -1.53 20.60
C ALA A 151 8.85 -2.47 21.78
N LYS A 152 10.14 -2.55 22.15
CA LYS A 152 10.61 -3.33 23.31
C LYS A 152 10.29 -2.66 24.65
N ARG A 153 9.95 -1.39 24.66
CA ARG A 153 9.56 -0.59 25.83
C ARG A 153 8.43 0.36 25.48
N PRO A 154 7.70 0.91 26.44
CA PRO A 154 6.72 1.97 26.18
C PRO A 154 7.39 3.18 25.52
N VAL A 155 6.69 3.81 24.57
CA VAL A 155 7.09 5.04 23.87
C VAL A 155 5.86 5.94 23.78
N LEU A 156 5.72 6.86 24.72
CA LEU A 156 4.51 7.64 24.93
C LEU A 156 4.72 9.14 24.65
N THR A 157 5.99 9.56 24.54
CA THR A 157 6.36 10.96 24.34
C THR A 157 7.23 11.13 23.08
N LEU A 158 7.29 12.37 22.56
CA LEU A 158 8.16 12.71 21.44
C LEU A 158 9.65 12.53 21.78
N GLU A 159 10.04 12.78 23.03
CA GLU A 159 11.41 12.58 23.50
C GLU A 159 11.79 11.09 23.50
N GLU A 160 10.93 10.22 24.04
CA GLU A 160 11.14 8.77 24.04
C GLU A 160 11.21 8.22 22.62
N PHE A 161 10.41 8.77 21.69
CA PHE A 161 10.46 8.42 20.28
C PHE A 161 11.79 8.83 19.63
N GLY A 162 12.29 10.02 19.93
CA GLY A 162 13.58 10.53 19.45
C GLY A 162 14.77 9.67 19.85
N ASN A 163 14.65 8.88 20.92
CA ASN A 163 15.68 7.98 21.43
C ASN A 163 15.62 6.56 20.82
N LEU A 164 14.74 6.32 19.83
CA LEU A 164 14.61 5.00 19.20
C LEU A 164 15.59 4.81 18.04
N ARG A 165 16.05 3.57 17.89
CA ARG A 165 16.47 3.02 16.61
C ARG A 165 15.23 2.44 15.95
N LEU A 166 14.60 3.24 15.07
CA LEU A 166 13.33 2.92 14.46
C LEU A 166 13.52 2.33 13.08
N ARG A 167 12.86 1.23 12.81
CA ARG A 167 12.81 0.70 11.46
C ARG A 167 12.11 1.69 10.51
N ALA A 168 12.77 1.99 9.42
CA ALA A 168 12.20 2.62 8.24
C ALA A 168 12.15 1.61 7.09
N TRP A 169 11.21 1.76 6.17
CA TRP A 169 11.26 1.02 4.91
C TRP A 169 12.02 1.83 3.87
N GLN A 170 12.27 1.23 2.71
CA GLN A 170 13.05 1.85 1.63
C GLN A 170 12.28 3.02 0.99
N SER A 171 12.18 4.12 1.74
CA SER A 171 11.54 5.36 1.32
C SER A 171 12.26 6.54 1.97
N GLU A 172 12.71 7.50 1.16
CA GLU A 172 13.33 8.73 1.63
C GLU A 172 12.34 9.55 2.47
N VAL A 173 11.06 9.54 2.09
CA VAL A 173 9.97 10.16 2.85
C VAL A 173 10.00 9.70 4.31
N ILE A 174 10.02 8.39 4.51
CA ILE A 174 9.91 7.78 5.83
C ILE A 174 11.15 8.02 6.68
N THR A 175 12.34 7.94 6.08
CA THR A 175 13.58 8.26 6.80
C THR A 175 13.63 9.72 7.22
N ARG A 176 13.13 10.63 6.40
CA ARG A 176 13.01 12.06 6.70
C ARG A 176 12.02 12.32 7.83
N PHE A 177 10.83 11.72 7.79
CA PHE A 177 9.79 11.97 8.79
C PHE A 177 10.11 11.38 10.16
N TYR A 178 10.56 10.14 10.22
CA TYR A 178 10.92 9.53 11.49
C TYR A 178 12.29 9.96 12.01
N GLY A 179 13.20 10.33 11.09
CA GLY A 179 14.55 10.77 11.42
C GLY A 179 14.66 12.14 12.10
N LYS A 180 15.89 12.61 12.29
CA LYS A 180 16.18 13.84 13.04
C LYS A 180 15.54 15.12 12.48
N PRO A 181 15.42 15.35 11.17
CA PRO A 181 14.70 16.54 10.76
C PRO A 181 13.20 16.47 11.10
N GLY A 182 12.60 15.28 11.20
CA GLY A 182 11.20 15.04 11.55
C GLY A 182 10.98 14.81 13.04
N LEU A 183 10.68 13.55 13.41
CA LEU A 183 10.35 13.14 14.78
C LEU A 183 11.57 12.81 15.65
N GLY A 184 12.76 12.74 15.08
CA GLY A 184 14.01 12.69 15.84
C GLY A 184 14.63 11.32 16.07
N ALA A 185 13.97 10.23 15.69
CA ALA A 185 14.50 8.88 15.83
C ALA A 185 15.74 8.63 14.95
N THR A 186 16.50 7.60 15.27
CA THR A 186 17.50 7.06 14.34
C THR A 186 16.78 6.09 13.40
N ALA A 187 16.45 6.54 12.20
CA ALA A 187 15.77 5.75 11.20
C ALA A 187 16.75 4.77 10.53
N ILE A 188 16.49 3.47 10.63
CA ILE A 188 17.31 2.40 10.06
C ILE A 188 16.49 1.68 8.98
N VAL A 189 17.00 1.70 7.75
CA VAL A 189 16.30 1.09 6.61
C VAL A 189 16.50 -0.42 6.61
N ILE A 190 15.40 -1.16 6.81
CA ILE A 190 15.37 -2.63 6.77
C ILE A 190 14.13 -3.07 5.98
N PRO A 191 14.26 -4.02 5.02
CA PRO A 191 13.12 -4.66 4.36
C PRO A 191 12.15 -5.28 5.37
N LEU A 192 10.85 -5.32 5.04
CA LEU A 192 9.81 -5.79 5.98
C LEU A 192 10.08 -7.21 6.48
N GLY A 193 10.54 -8.11 5.60
CA GLY A 193 10.84 -9.51 5.95
C GLY A 193 11.95 -9.67 6.99
N ASP A 194 12.87 -8.70 7.10
CA ASP A 194 14.04 -8.76 7.98
C ASP A 194 13.79 -8.10 9.35
N VAL A 195 12.65 -7.42 9.52
CA VAL A 195 12.38 -6.60 10.72
C VAL A 195 12.28 -7.45 11.99
N TYR A 196 11.66 -8.63 11.93
CA TYR A 196 11.56 -9.53 13.07
C TYR A 196 12.95 -9.90 13.63
N VAL A 197 13.85 -10.30 12.74
CA VAL A 197 15.24 -10.64 13.10
C VAL A 197 15.99 -9.41 13.58
N GLY A 198 15.84 -8.27 12.91
CA GLY A 198 16.44 -6.99 13.29
C GLY A 198 16.02 -6.52 14.68
N MET A 199 14.75 -6.64 15.03
CA MET A 199 14.26 -6.35 16.39
C MET A 199 14.81 -7.35 17.41
N ARG A 200 14.76 -8.64 17.11
CA ARG A 200 15.26 -9.69 18.00
C ARG A 200 16.76 -9.51 18.31
N GLN A 201 17.56 -9.21 17.30
CA GLN A 201 19.02 -8.96 17.45
C GLN A 201 19.36 -7.58 18.01
N GLY A 202 18.38 -6.69 18.15
CA GLY A 202 18.61 -5.33 18.66
C GLY A 202 19.22 -4.37 17.64
N VAL A 203 19.12 -4.64 16.34
CA VAL A 203 19.48 -3.68 15.29
C VAL A 203 18.50 -2.49 15.33
N VAL A 204 17.21 -2.76 15.50
CA VAL A 204 16.16 -1.78 15.74
C VAL A 204 15.41 -2.08 17.04
N ASP A 205 14.88 -1.04 17.67
CA ASP A 205 14.14 -1.13 18.94
C ASP A 205 12.62 -1.15 18.71
N ALA A 206 12.18 -0.63 17.57
CA ALA A 206 10.78 -0.45 17.24
C ALA A 206 10.50 -0.47 15.74
N VAL A 207 9.23 -0.71 15.41
CA VAL A 207 8.70 -0.66 14.04
C VAL A 207 7.31 0.00 14.05
N THR A 208 7.00 0.84 13.05
CA THR A 208 5.63 1.28 12.79
C THR A 208 5.04 0.43 11.67
N LEU A 209 3.80 0.02 11.81
CA LEU A 209 3.10 -0.81 10.84
C LEU A 209 1.57 -0.74 11.03
N PRO A 210 0.77 -1.15 10.03
CA PRO A 210 -0.66 -1.39 10.22
C PRO A 210 -0.89 -2.48 11.28
N PHE A 211 -1.92 -2.29 12.10
CA PHE A 211 -2.22 -3.17 13.24
C PHE A 211 -2.45 -4.63 12.84
N ASP A 212 -3.10 -4.85 11.70
CA ASP A 212 -3.39 -6.17 11.13
C ASP A 212 -2.13 -6.99 10.77
N LEU A 213 -0.97 -6.36 10.67
CA LEU A 213 0.30 -7.04 10.38
C LEU A 213 1.07 -7.47 11.66
N VAL A 214 0.69 -6.98 12.86
CA VAL A 214 1.43 -7.27 14.09
C VAL A 214 1.50 -8.77 14.36
N GLN A 215 0.35 -9.45 14.29
CA GLN A 215 0.24 -10.88 14.59
C GLN A 215 0.78 -11.78 13.46
N PRO A 216 0.39 -11.60 12.18
CA PRO A 216 0.91 -12.43 11.09
C PRO A 216 2.43 -12.32 10.91
N MET A 217 3.02 -11.16 11.21
CA MET A 217 4.47 -10.93 11.16
C MET A 217 5.16 -11.21 12.50
N LYS A 218 4.42 -11.64 13.53
CA LYS A 218 4.92 -12.03 14.86
C LYS A 218 5.69 -10.92 15.59
N PHE A 219 5.41 -9.64 15.29
CA PHE A 219 6.16 -8.53 15.90
C PHE A 219 5.94 -8.41 17.42
N HIS A 220 4.79 -8.87 17.94
CA HIS A 220 4.52 -8.94 19.37
C HIS A 220 5.47 -9.85 20.15
N GLU A 221 6.12 -10.83 19.48
CA GLU A 221 7.12 -11.71 20.13
C GLU A 221 8.46 -10.99 20.38
N VAL A 222 8.77 -9.92 19.63
CA VAL A 222 10.04 -9.18 19.69
C VAL A 222 9.88 -7.74 20.15
N GLY A 223 8.63 -7.28 20.32
CA GLY A 223 8.25 -5.98 20.87
C GLY A 223 6.91 -6.10 21.58
N SER A 224 6.93 -6.20 22.92
CA SER A 224 5.73 -6.46 23.74
C SER A 224 4.90 -5.21 24.03
N HIS A 225 5.32 -4.02 23.61
CA HIS A 225 4.59 -2.77 23.81
C HIS A 225 4.03 -2.27 22.49
N ILE A 226 2.72 -2.09 22.40
CA ILE A 226 1.99 -1.66 21.21
C ILE A 226 1.34 -0.31 21.51
N MET A 227 1.86 0.74 20.91
CA MET A 227 1.34 2.09 21.03
C MET A 227 0.34 2.36 19.91
N LEU A 228 -0.90 2.72 20.28
CA LEU A 228 -1.94 3.15 19.34
C LEU A 228 -1.69 4.61 18.99
N TRP A 229 -1.00 4.85 17.88
CA TRP A 229 -0.59 6.20 17.57
C TRP A 229 -1.11 6.75 16.24
N ASP A 230 -1.53 5.86 15.33
CA ASP A 230 -2.34 6.19 14.15
C ASP A 230 -1.82 7.43 13.38
N GLU A 231 -0.55 7.35 12.98
CA GLU A 231 0.18 8.48 12.43
C GLU A 231 -0.31 8.96 11.07
N TYR A 232 -0.94 8.09 10.27
CA TYR A 232 -1.57 8.47 9.00
C TYR A 232 -2.61 7.47 8.51
N TRP A 233 -3.51 7.96 7.68
CA TRP A 233 -4.49 7.17 6.96
C TRP A 233 -3.85 6.57 5.70
N GLN A 234 -4.25 5.37 5.33
CA GLN A 234 -3.66 4.69 4.18
C GLN A 234 -4.73 3.98 3.37
N VAL A 235 -4.61 4.09 2.04
CA VAL A 235 -5.27 3.23 1.06
C VAL A 235 -4.17 2.50 0.30
N LEU A 236 -4.37 1.22 0.06
CA LEU A 236 -3.44 0.41 -0.72
C LEU A 236 -3.70 0.62 -2.22
N PRO A 237 -2.81 1.29 -2.96
CA PRO A 237 -2.95 1.42 -4.39
C PRO A 237 -2.65 0.08 -5.09
N MET A 238 -3.56 -0.38 -5.93
CA MET A 238 -3.27 -1.44 -6.89
C MET A 238 -2.67 -0.80 -8.13
N ASN A 239 -1.37 -0.91 -8.28
CA ASN A 239 -0.65 -0.41 -9.44
C ASN A 239 -0.63 -1.46 -10.54
N ILE A 240 -0.85 -1.03 -11.77
CA ILE A 240 -0.66 -1.83 -12.98
C ILE A 240 0.27 -1.08 -13.94
N SER A 241 1.12 -1.79 -14.67
CA SER A 241 1.88 -1.20 -15.77
C SER A 241 0.93 -0.53 -16.76
N GLU A 242 1.16 0.75 -17.07
CA GLU A 242 0.33 1.50 -18.02
C GLU A 242 0.33 0.83 -19.40
N LYS A 243 1.48 0.31 -19.83
CA LYS A 243 1.58 -0.45 -21.09
C LYS A 243 0.66 -1.67 -21.09
N LYS A 244 0.59 -2.40 -19.97
CA LYS A 244 -0.33 -3.55 -19.83
C LYS A 244 -1.78 -3.11 -19.79
N TRP A 245 -2.08 -2.04 -19.07
CA TRP A 245 -3.43 -1.48 -19.01
C TRP A 245 -3.94 -1.07 -20.39
N GLN A 246 -3.11 -0.40 -21.19
CA GLN A 246 -3.48 0.02 -22.54
C GLN A 246 -3.70 -1.15 -23.50
N ALA A 247 -3.05 -2.29 -23.25
CA ALA A 247 -3.24 -3.50 -24.06
C ALA A 247 -4.55 -4.27 -23.71
N LEU A 248 -5.21 -3.93 -22.59
CA LEU A 248 -6.48 -4.55 -22.19
C LEU A 248 -7.65 -3.92 -22.98
N ASN A 249 -8.65 -4.73 -23.30
CA ASN A 249 -9.92 -4.22 -23.81
C ASN A 249 -10.82 -3.71 -22.68
N ASP A 250 -11.94 -3.06 -23.02
CA ASP A 250 -12.83 -2.45 -22.04
C ASP A 250 -13.50 -3.45 -21.09
N ALA A 251 -13.80 -4.67 -21.57
CA ALA A 251 -14.35 -5.72 -20.71
C ALA A 251 -13.33 -6.19 -19.67
N GLN A 252 -12.07 -6.34 -20.08
CA GLN A 252 -10.96 -6.70 -19.19
C GLN A 252 -10.68 -5.60 -18.15
N ARG A 253 -10.63 -4.33 -18.58
CA ARG A 253 -10.46 -3.19 -17.67
C ARG A 253 -11.58 -3.11 -16.64
N ARG A 254 -12.85 -3.24 -17.08
CA ARG A 254 -14.00 -3.28 -16.15
C ARG A 254 -13.90 -4.45 -15.18
N ALA A 255 -13.56 -5.65 -15.66
CA ALA A 255 -13.38 -6.81 -14.80
C ALA A 255 -12.34 -6.56 -13.70
N LEU A 256 -11.20 -5.94 -14.03
CA LEU A 256 -10.16 -5.60 -13.06
C LEU A 256 -10.65 -4.55 -12.04
N THR A 257 -11.26 -3.44 -12.50
CA THR A 257 -11.71 -2.37 -11.60
C THR A 257 -12.83 -2.82 -10.67
N GLU A 258 -13.82 -3.55 -11.17
CA GLU A 258 -14.90 -4.09 -10.34
C GLU A 258 -14.37 -5.11 -9.32
N SER A 259 -13.51 -6.04 -9.77
CA SER A 259 -12.97 -7.08 -8.89
C SER A 259 -12.03 -6.54 -7.82
N VAL A 260 -11.23 -5.51 -8.12
CA VAL A 260 -10.36 -4.89 -7.11
C VAL A 260 -11.18 -4.17 -6.04
N ASP A 261 -12.29 -3.54 -6.42
CA ASP A 261 -13.17 -2.89 -5.44
C ASP A 261 -13.96 -3.90 -4.61
N GLU A 262 -14.49 -4.98 -5.21
CA GLU A 262 -15.11 -6.10 -4.49
C GLU A 262 -14.18 -6.69 -3.43
N ALA A 263 -12.93 -6.97 -3.79
CA ALA A 263 -11.94 -7.52 -2.89
C ALA A 263 -11.52 -6.52 -1.80
N GLY A 264 -11.40 -5.23 -2.14
CA GLY A 264 -11.07 -4.17 -1.20
C GLY A 264 -12.17 -3.92 -0.17
N ASN A 265 -13.43 -4.01 -0.56
CA ASN A 265 -14.56 -3.94 0.37
C ASN A 265 -14.55 -5.11 1.35
N TRP A 266 -14.33 -6.33 0.86
CA TRP A 266 -14.15 -7.50 1.73
C TRP A 266 -12.96 -7.31 2.69
N TYR A 267 -11.83 -6.79 2.20
CA TYR A 267 -10.67 -6.46 3.04
C TYR A 267 -11.04 -5.52 4.18
N ASN A 268 -11.75 -4.42 3.89
CA ASN A 268 -12.21 -3.45 4.87
C ASN A 268 -13.11 -4.09 5.95
N GLU A 269 -14.04 -4.96 5.51
CA GLU A 269 -14.95 -5.69 6.42
C GLU A 269 -14.17 -6.63 7.35
N GLN A 270 -13.20 -7.40 6.82
CA GLN A 270 -12.39 -8.29 7.64
C GLN A 270 -11.57 -7.53 8.69
N LEU A 271 -10.97 -6.40 8.30
CA LEU A 271 -10.23 -5.55 9.24
C LEU A 271 -11.14 -5.02 10.35
N ALA A 272 -12.29 -4.45 9.99
CA ALA A 272 -13.23 -3.89 10.97
C ALA A 272 -13.73 -4.95 11.97
N ALA A 273 -14.06 -6.15 11.48
CA ALA A 273 -14.56 -7.25 12.30
C ALA A 273 -13.49 -7.86 13.23
N SER A 274 -12.21 -7.69 12.94
CA SER A 274 -11.13 -8.42 13.62
C SER A 274 -10.38 -7.62 14.70
N VAL A 275 -10.57 -6.31 14.78
CA VAL A 275 -9.75 -5.43 15.66
C VAL A 275 -9.76 -5.86 17.11
N GLU A 276 -10.95 -6.03 17.70
CA GLU A 276 -11.07 -6.34 19.13
C GLU A 276 -10.56 -7.76 19.42
N LYS A 277 -10.79 -8.69 18.50
CA LYS A 277 -10.23 -10.04 18.60
C LYS A 277 -8.69 -9.99 18.60
N TRP A 278 -8.08 -9.27 17.67
CA TRP A 278 -6.62 -9.15 17.60
C TRP A 278 -6.03 -8.47 18.84
N LYS A 279 -6.68 -7.42 19.36
CA LYS A 279 -6.26 -6.79 20.63
C LYS A 279 -6.26 -7.80 21.77
N ALA A 280 -7.35 -8.56 21.92
CA ALA A 280 -7.46 -9.56 22.98
C ALA A 280 -6.41 -10.69 22.84
N GLU A 281 -6.17 -11.16 21.61
CA GLU A 281 -5.16 -12.19 21.33
C GLU A 281 -3.73 -11.68 21.62
N LEU A 282 -3.40 -10.44 21.26
CA LEU A 282 -2.10 -9.83 21.53
C LEU A 282 -1.88 -9.65 23.03
N VAL A 283 -2.90 -9.18 23.77
CA VAL A 283 -2.84 -9.07 25.25
C VAL A 283 -2.67 -10.45 25.89
N LYS A 284 -3.41 -11.46 25.44
CA LYS A 284 -3.24 -12.85 25.90
C LYS A 284 -1.84 -13.39 25.63
N ALA A 285 -1.22 -12.95 24.54
CA ALA A 285 0.17 -13.30 24.19
C ALA A 285 1.22 -12.49 24.97
N GLY A 286 0.82 -11.65 25.92
CA GLY A 286 1.71 -10.86 26.79
C GLY A 286 2.02 -9.45 26.30
N ALA A 287 1.37 -8.97 25.23
CA ALA A 287 1.55 -7.59 24.79
C ALA A 287 0.78 -6.60 25.68
N THR A 288 1.35 -5.41 25.85
CA THR A 288 0.70 -4.28 26.52
C THR A 288 0.32 -3.24 25.48
N ILE A 289 -0.95 -2.84 25.44
CA ILE A 289 -1.46 -1.83 24.50
C ILE A 289 -1.54 -0.48 25.23
N HIS A 290 -0.98 0.55 24.59
CA HIS A 290 -0.90 1.91 25.12
C HIS A 290 -1.60 2.91 24.21
N ASN A 291 -2.32 3.86 24.81
CA ASN A 291 -2.79 5.05 24.10
C ASN A 291 -1.72 6.13 24.15
N VAL A 292 -1.51 6.83 23.05
CA VAL A 292 -0.50 7.90 22.90
C VAL A 292 -1.18 9.25 22.76
N ASN A 293 -0.70 10.25 23.52
CA ASN A 293 -1.05 11.65 23.23
C ASN A 293 -0.34 12.10 21.95
N ARG A 294 -1.08 12.20 20.85
CA ARG A 294 -0.54 12.56 19.53
C ARG A 294 -0.26 14.05 19.35
N ALA A 295 -0.80 14.93 20.20
CA ALA A 295 -0.72 16.39 19.98
C ALA A 295 0.72 16.91 19.79
N PRO A 296 1.75 16.52 20.56
CA PRO A 296 3.12 16.97 20.35
C PRO A 296 3.71 16.50 19.00
N PHE A 297 3.34 15.30 18.53
CA PHE A 297 3.77 14.75 17.24
C PHE A 297 3.12 15.52 16.08
N VAL A 298 1.81 15.78 16.17
CA VAL A 298 1.05 16.58 15.20
C VAL A 298 1.66 17.94 15.03
N GLN A 299 1.92 18.65 16.15
CA GLN A 299 2.53 19.97 16.12
C GLN A 299 3.91 19.94 15.45
N ARG A 300 4.77 19.01 15.84
CA ARG A 300 6.12 18.87 15.28
C ARG A 300 6.06 18.66 13.76
N ILE A 301 5.21 17.78 13.27
CA ILE A 301 5.11 17.49 11.84
C ILE A 301 4.48 18.66 11.08
N ALA A 302 3.49 19.35 11.63
CA ALA A 302 2.90 20.53 10.98
C ALA A 302 3.95 21.65 10.74
N GLU A 303 4.84 21.88 11.72
CA GLU A 303 5.96 22.82 11.58
C GLU A 303 6.94 22.35 10.48
N ARG A 304 7.28 21.06 10.47
CA ARG A 304 8.19 20.48 9.48
C ARG A 304 7.60 20.48 8.07
N ASN A 305 6.34 20.16 7.91
CA ASN A 305 5.67 20.18 6.61
C ASN A 305 5.75 21.55 5.95
N ARG A 306 5.54 22.64 6.70
CA ARG A 306 5.68 24.01 6.19
C ARG A 306 7.12 24.34 5.78
N GLN A 307 8.10 23.86 6.57
CA GLN A 307 9.51 24.04 6.25
C GLN A 307 9.89 23.27 4.97
N TRP A 308 9.49 22.02 4.86
CA TRP A 308 9.78 21.19 3.68
C TRP A 308 9.10 21.68 2.41
N GLN A 309 7.90 22.27 2.52
CA GLN A 309 7.29 22.94 1.38
C GLN A 309 8.13 24.12 0.89
N LYS A 310 8.70 24.92 1.80
CA LYS A 310 9.62 26.02 1.42
C LYS A 310 10.92 25.51 0.79
N GLU A 311 11.36 24.33 1.17
CA GLU A 311 12.53 23.64 0.62
C GLU A 311 12.24 22.96 -0.74
N GLY A 312 10.99 22.99 -1.21
CA GLY A 312 10.58 22.36 -2.48
C GLY A 312 10.45 20.84 -2.41
N TYR A 313 10.23 20.26 -1.22
CA TYR A 313 10.06 18.82 -1.04
C TYR A 313 8.78 18.27 -1.69
N TRP A 314 7.80 19.10 -1.84
CA TRP A 314 6.62 19.01 -2.71
C TRP A 314 6.29 20.39 -3.25
N ARG A 315 5.34 20.47 -4.18
CA ARG A 315 5.01 21.76 -4.81
C ARG A 315 4.47 22.77 -3.80
N ALA A 316 4.71 24.05 -4.08
CA ALA A 316 4.13 25.15 -3.33
C ALA A 316 2.59 25.11 -3.36
N GLY A 317 1.95 25.39 -2.23
CA GLY A 317 0.51 25.44 -2.10
C GLY A 317 -0.19 24.09 -1.89
N LEU A 318 0.51 22.95 -1.96
CA LEU A 318 -0.10 21.63 -1.77
C LEU A 318 -0.72 21.48 -0.38
N ILE A 319 -0.04 21.93 0.67
CA ILE A 319 -0.57 21.90 2.04
C ILE A 319 -1.86 22.69 2.15
N ASP A 320 -1.91 23.90 1.58
CA ASP A 320 -3.10 24.77 1.63
C ASP A 320 -4.28 24.16 0.85
N GLU A 321 -4.01 23.44 -0.26
CA GLU A 321 -5.04 22.71 -0.99
C GLU A 321 -5.61 21.55 -0.17
N ILE A 322 -4.75 20.81 0.53
CA ILE A 322 -5.16 19.73 1.42
C ILE A 322 -5.99 20.30 2.59
N GLU A 323 -5.53 21.36 3.25
CA GLU A 323 -6.24 21.98 4.37
C GLU A 323 -7.65 22.47 4.00
N LYS A 324 -7.87 22.95 2.78
CA LYS A 324 -9.20 23.35 2.29
C LYS A 324 -10.19 22.19 2.13
N LEU A 325 -9.74 20.95 2.16
CA LEU A 325 -10.57 19.76 2.03
C LEU A 325 -11.08 19.21 3.38
N ARG A 326 -10.70 19.83 4.50
CA ARG A 326 -11.15 19.43 5.84
C ARG A 326 -12.66 19.33 6.01
#